data_3e633f7a3923dac5255c970975703ff4
#
_entry.id   3e633f7a3923dac5255c970975703ff4
#
_cell.length_a   1.000
_cell.length_b   1.000
_cell.length_c   1.000
_cell.angle_alpha   90.00
_cell.angle_beta   90.00
_cell.angle_gamma   90.00
#
_symmetry.space_group_name_H-M   'P 1'
#
loop_
_entity.id
_entity.type
_entity.pdbx_description
1 polymer ?
#
loop_
_entity_poly.entity_id
_entity_poly.type
_entity_poly.pdbx_seq_one_letter_code
_entity_poly.pdbx_strand_id
1 'polypeptide(L)'
;MIDLREKNPIRLNDDSRVLILSGEITDDLCTLACVTLLQMEGEDPDSEITVLLNSPGGSIHAGFMLIDTIKCLKCDVEVICMGLAASMAAMILMAGTKGKRKALPHSRIMLHQPLGGAGLMQAADFEITAKELARTKKELYSFICNSTGKSYSQVSEDCDRDYWMDAEEAKEYGIIDRIVTKEER
;
A
#
# COMPACT_ATOMS: atom_id res chain seq x y z
N MET A 1 -7.34 28.35 2.99
CA MET A 1 -7.05 27.36 4.06
C MET A 1 -7.76 26.07 3.62
N ILE A 2 -7.02 25.03 3.29
CA ILE A 2 -7.60 23.75 2.85
C ILE A 2 -8.24 23.10 4.07
N ASP A 3 -9.53 22.79 4.02
CA ASP A 3 -10.17 22.00 5.07
C ASP A 3 -9.79 20.53 4.89
N LEU A 4 -8.78 20.09 5.62
CA LEU A 4 -8.25 18.74 5.58
C LEU A 4 -9.22 17.67 6.10
N ARG A 5 -10.39 18.07 6.62
CA ARG A 5 -11.38 17.16 7.20
C ARG A 5 -12.35 16.58 6.18
N GLU A 6 -12.47 17.17 4.98
CA GLU A 6 -13.47 16.79 3.99
C GLU A 6 -12.91 16.05 2.76
N LYS A 7 -11.59 16.01 2.56
CA LYS A 7 -11.00 15.35 1.38
C LYS A 7 -9.75 14.57 1.74
N ASN A 8 -9.85 13.28 1.70
CA ASN A 8 -8.72 12.35 1.72
C ASN A 8 -9.01 11.24 0.70
N PRO A 9 -8.17 10.98 -0.30
CA PRO A 9 -6.84 11.54 -0.53
C PRO A 9 -6.88 13.00 -1.00
N ILE A 10 -5.84 13.75 -0.70
CA ILE A 10 -5.73 15.16 -1.06
C ILE A 10 -4.68 15.30 -2.15
N ARG A 11 -5.07 15.81 -3.31
CA ARG A 11 -4.14 16.40 -4.26
C ARG A 11 -3.61 17.70 -3.65
N LEU A 12 -2.28 17.89 -3.61
CA LEU A 12 -1.64 18.99 -2.90
C LEU A 12 -2.10 20.37 -3.43
N ASN A 13 -2.30 20.47 -4.75
CA ASN A 13 -2.98 21.55 -5.48
C ASN A 13 -3.36 21.02 -6.87
N ASP A 14 -4.13 21.79 -7.66
CA ASP A 14 -4.65 21.35 -8.95
C ASP A 14 -3.54 21.05 -9.99
N ASP A 15 -2.38 21.70 -9.87
CA ASP A 15 -1.23 21.49 -10.77
C ASP A 15 -0.24 20.45 -10.20
N SER A 16 -0.45 19.96 -8.97
CA SER A 16 0.45 19.03 -8.31
C SER A 16 0.20 17.60 -8.75
N ARG A 17 1.26 16.88 -9.04
CA ARG A 17 1.23 15.42 -9.26
C ARG A 17 1.54 14.66 -7.96
N VAL A 18 1.15 15.22 -6.83
CA VAL A 18 1.33 14.65 -5.49
C VAL A 18 -0.02 14.34 -4.87
N LEU A 19 -0.22 13.06 -4.54
CA LEU A 19 -1.39 12.54 -3.85
C LEU A 19 -1.02 12.18 -2.41
N ILE A 20 -1.75 12.72 -1.43
CA ILE A 20 -1.61 12.34 -0.02
C ILE A 20 -2.64 11.27 0.32
N LEU A 21 -2.17 10.07 0.69
CA LEU A 21 -2.99 8.94 1.10
C LEU A 21 -2.77 8.70 2.60
N SER A 22 -3.68 9.16 3.45
CA SER A 22 -3.55 9.09 4.90
C SER A 22 -4.81 8.54 5.57
N GLY A 23 -4.63 7.77 6.65
CA GLY A 23 -5.72 7.14 7.40
C GLY A 23 -5.98 5.69 6.99
N GLU A 24 -7.11 5.13 7.42
CA GLU A 24 -7.48 3.74 7.15
C GLU A 24 -7.77 3.52 5.65
N ILE A 25 -7.35 2.37 5.13
CA ILE A 25 -7.63 1.95 3.75
C ILE A 25 -9.09 1.50 3.67
N THR A 26 -9.94 2.37 3.14
CA THR A 26 -11.38 2.15 2.94
C THR A 26 -11.74 2.18 1.46
N ASP A 27 -12.94 1.69 1.11
CA ASP A 27 -13.43 1.72 -0.28
C ASP A 27 -13.54 3.15 -0.79
N ASP A 28 -14.04 4.09 0.02
CA ASP A 28 -14.17 5.50 -0.37
C ASP A 28 -12.81 6.15 -0.62
N LEU A 29 -11.84 5.94 0.30
CA LEU A 29 -10.48 6.46 0.17
C LEU A 29 -9.81 5.95 -1.10
N CYS A 30 -9.86 4.62 -1.34
CA CYS A 30 -9.23 4.02 -2.49
C CYS A 30 -9.92 4.39 -3.80
N THR A 31 -11.26 4.47 -3.82
CA THR A 31 -12.01 4.91 -5.01
C THR A 31 -11.60 6.33 -5.40
N LEU A 32 -11.54 7.25 -4.43
CA LEU A 32 -11.14 8.62 -4.70
C LEU A 32 -9.66 8.71 -5.14
N ALA A 33 -8.77 7.91 -4.52
CA ALA A 33 -7.38 7.82 -4.94
C ALA A 33 -7.23 7.32 -6.38
N CYS A 34 -7.94 6.26 -6.76
CA CYS A 34 -7.94 5.72 -8.12
C CYS A 34 -8.40 6.75 -9.15
N VAL A 35 -9.52 7.44 -8.87
CA VAL A 35 -10.04 8.51 -9.74
C VAL A 35 -9.00 9.62 -9.91
N THR A 36 -8.38 10.05 -8.81
CA THR A 36 -7.36 11.11 -8.84
C THR A 36 -6.11 10.69 -9.64
N LEU A 37 -5.64 9.46 -9.45
CA LEU A 37 -4.50 8.93 -10.20
C LEU A 37 -4.78 8.85 -11.71
N LEU A 38 -5.96 8.37 -12.10
CA LEU A 38 -6.38 8.31 -13.50
C LEU A 38 -6.56 9.70 -14.12
N GLN A 39 -7.03 10.68 -13.36
CA GLN A 39 -7.09 12.08 -13.78
C GLN A 39 -5.70 12.65 -14.03
N MET A 40 -4.76 12.45 -13.09
CA MET A 40 -3.37 12.87 -13.24
C MET A 40 -2.71 12.25 -14.47
N GLU A 41 -2.92 10.95 -14.70
CA GLU A 41 -2.42 10.30 -15.92
C GLU A 41 -3.06 10.88 -17.19
N GLY A 42 -4.37 11.16 -17.16
CA GLY A 42 -5.07 11.78 -18.30
C GLY A 42 -4.59 13.20 -18.62
N GLU A 43 -4.12 13.94 -17.64
CA GLU A 43 -3.53 15.28 -17.79
C GLU A 43 -2.11 15.21 -18.40
N ASP A 44 -1.29 14.27 -17.94
CA ASP A 44 0.08 14.06 -18.44
C ASP A 44 0.49 12.59 -18.18
N PRO A 45 0.44 11.74 -19.21
CA PRO A 45 0.74 10.32 -19.08
C PRO A 45 2.24 10.00 -18.96
N ASP A 46 3.12 10.95 -19.18
CA ASP A 46 4.58 10.75 -19.19
C ASP A 46 5.26 11.21 -17.89
N SER A 47 4.61 12.11 -17.15
CA SER A 47 5.17 12.63 -15.90
C SER A 47 4.84 11.75 -14.70
N GLU A 48 5.82 11.59 -13.81
CA GLU A 48 5.71 10.83 -12.56
C GLU A 48 4.61 11.34 -11.63
N ILE A 49 3.96 10.42 -10.92
CA ILE A 49 3.04 10.73 -9.82
C ILE A 49 3.70 10.31 -8.50
N THR A 50 3.63 11.16 -7.50
CA THR A 50 4.10 10.86 -6.14
C THR A 50 2.93 10.61 -5.21
N VAL A 51 2.92 9.46 -4.52
CA VAL A 51 1.97 9.12 -3.46
C VAL A 51 2.66 9.22 -2.11
N LEU A 52 2.21 10.15 -1.26
CA LEU A 52 2.65 10.31 0.12
C LEU A 52 1.74 9.48 1.02
N LEU A 53 2.28 8.38 1.59
CA LEU A 53 1.50 7.35 2.29
C LEU A 53 1.73 7.41 3.79
N ASN A 54 0.62 7.45 4.58
CA ASN A 54 0.64 7.29 6.03
C ASN A 54 -0.64 6.56 6.49
N SER A 55 -0.59 5.24 6.67
CA SER A 55 -1.79 4.44 6.90
C SER A 55 -1.52 3.20 7.77
N PRO A 56 -2.46 2.85 8.67
CA PRO A 56 -2.42 1.59 9.42
C PRO A 56 -2.84 0.36 8.58
N GLY A 57 -3.28 0.55 7.32
CA GLY A 57 -3.91 -0.49 6.51
C GLY A 57 -5.43 -0.44 6.58
N GLY A 58 -6.10 -1.51 6.23
CA GLY A 58 -7.56 -1.62 6.21
C GLY A 58 -8.08 -2.66 5.22
N SER A 59 -9.11 -2.32 4.45
CA SER A 59 -9.77 -3.21 3.50
C SER A 59 -8.82 -3.77 2.44
N ILE A 60 -8.74 -5.09 2.37
CA ILE A 60 -7.89 -5.80 1.40
C ILE A 60 -8.37 -5.54 -0.03
N HIS A 61 -9.69 -5.61 -0.26
CA HIS A 61 -10.25 -5.41 -1.60
C HIS A 61 -10.06 -3.98 -2.09
N ALA A 62 -10.29 -2.99 -1.23
CA ALA A 62 -10.03 -1.58 -1.54
C ALA A 62 -8.54 -1.34 -1.85
N GLY A 63 -7.65 -1.95 -1.07
CA GLY A 63 -6.22 -1.86 -1.31
C GLY A 63 -5.78 -2.51 -2.62
N PHE A 64 -6.30 -3.69 -2.97
CA PHE A 64 -6.00 -4.31 -4.26
C PHE A 64 -6.52 -3.47 -5.45
N MET A 65 -7.72 -2.87 -5.35
CA MET A 65 -8.21 -1.95 -6.37
C MET A 65 -7.21 -0.81 -6.62
N LEU A 66 -6.66 -0.22 -5.56
CA LEU A 66 -5.67 0.85 -5.69
C LEU A 66 -4.32 0.33 -6.23
N ILE A 67 -3.86 -0.84 -5.77
CA ILE A 67 -2.63 -1.48 -6.26
C ILE A 67 -2.73 -1.76 -7.76
N ASP A 68 -3.83 -2.35 -8.21
CA ASP A 68 -4.05 -2.66 -9.62
C ASP A 68 -4.14 -1.39 -10.46
N THR A 69 -4.78 -0.33 -9.94
CA THR A 69 -4.79 0.99 -10.59
C THR A 69 -3.37 1.51 -10.77
N ILE A 70 -2.56 1.56 -9.70
CA ILE A 70 -1.15 2.01 -9.76
C ILE A 70 -0.36 1.19 -10.79
N LYS A 71 -0.55 -0.13 -10.82
CA LYS A 71 0.16 -1.03 -11.74
C LYS A 71 -0.28 -0.88 -13.21
N CYS A 72 -1.48 -0.39 -13.46
CA CYS A 72 -2.02 -0.17 -14.81
C CYS A 72 -1.68 1.21 -15.39
N LEU A 73 -1.23 2.17 -14.57
CA LEU A 73 -0.81 3.49 -15.05
C LEU A 73 0.41 3.36 -15.98
N LYS A 74 0.48 4.23 -16.99
CA LYS A 74 1.61 4.31 -17.92
C LYS A 74 2.80 5.04 -17.31
N CYS A 75 2.51 6.09 -16.53
CA CYS A 75 3.53 6.85 -15.83
C CYS A 75 4.07 6.09 -14.61
N ASP A 76 5.29 6.41 -14.22
CA ASP A 76 5.85 5.92 -12.98
C ASP A 76 5.11 6.49 -11.77
N VAL A 77 4.95 5.65 -10.75
CA VAL A 77 4.38 6.04 -9.47
C VAL A 77 5.42 5.88 -8.37
N GLU A 78 5.89 6.99 -7.83
CA GLU A 78 6.68 7.02 -6.62
C GLU A 78 5.76 6.89 -5.40
N VAL A 79 6.08 5.99 -4.46
CA VAL A 79 5.35 5.88 -3.20
C VAL A 79 6.31 6.10 -2.03
N ILE A 80 5.99 7.08 -1.19
CA ILE A 80 6.82 7.48 -0.05
C ILE A 80 6.05 7.26 1.26
N CYS A 81 6.51 6.35 2.10
CA CYS A 81 5.99 6.20 3.47
C CYS A 81 6.42 7.39 4.33
N MET A 82 5.43 8.12 4.88
CA MET A 82 5.65 9.29 5.75
C MET A 82 5.22 9.03 7.19
N GLY A 83 5.71 8.00 7.81
CA GLY A 83 5.40 7.67 9.20
C GLY A 83 5.00 6.21 9.37
N LEU A 84 3.87 5.79 8.82
CA LEU A 84 3.37 4.42 8.96
C LEU A 84 2.89 3.85 7.63
N ALA A 85 3.33 2.64 7.32
CA ALA A 85 2.74 1.80 6.28
C ALA A 85 2.56 0.39 6.83
N ALA A 86 1.39 0.09 7.40
CA ALA A 86 1.13 -1.20 8.02
C ALA A 86 0.08 -1.99 7.22
N SER A 87 0.20 -3.34 7.25
CA SER A 87 -0.79 -4.24 6.65
C SER A 87 -1.02 -3.92 5.17
N MET A 88 -2.25 -3.64 4.75
CA MET A 88 -2.58 -3.31 3.36
C MET A 88 -1.85 -2.06 2.84
N ALA A 89 -1.50 -1.10 3.71
CA ALA A 89 -0.70 0.05 3.32
C ALA A 89 0.74 -0.33 2.93
N ALA A 90 1.34 -1.35 3.56
CA ALA A 90 2.63 -1.87 3.12
C ALA A 90 2.55 -2.52 1.73
N MET A 91 1.41 -3.13 1.38
CA MET A 91 1.17 -3.64 0.02
C MET A 91 1.11 -2.48 -1.00
N ILE A 92 0.42 -1.39 -0.65
CA ILE A 92 0.34 -0.18 -1.50
C ILE A 92 1.74 0.45 -1.66
N LEU A 93 2.55 0.51 -0.60
CA LEU A 93 3.94 0.97 -0.69
C LEU A 93 4.74 0.15 -1.71
N MET A 94 4.62 -1.18 -1.67
CA MET A 94 5.27 -2.09 -2.61
C MET A 94 4.72 -2.01 -4.03
N ALA A 95 3.53 -1.44 -4.24
CA ALA A 95 2.94 -1.26 -5.57
C ALA A 95 3.63 -0.14 -6.37
N GLY A 96 4.35 0.77 -5.74
CA GLY A 96 5.14 1.79 -6.41
C GLY A 96 6.09 1.22 -7.46
N THR A 97 6.46 2.03 -8.45
CA THR A 97 7.42 1.66 -9.49
C THR A 97 8.74 1.22 -8.85
N LYS A 98 9.30 0.12 -9.33
CA LYS A 98 10.58 -0.41 -8.79
C LYS A 98 11.68 0.65 -8.92
N GLY A 99 12.43 0.87 -7.85
CA GLY A 99 13.42 1.95 -7.71
C GLY A 99 12.84 3.24 -7.14
N LYS A 100 11.50 3.36 -7.01
CA LYS A 100 10.78 4.55 -6.58
C LYS A 100 9.91 4.33 -5.33
N ARG A 101 10.12 3.21 -4.64
CA ARG A 101 9.48 2.91 -3.36
C ARG A 101 10.36 3.45 -2.24
N LYS A 102 9.85 4.40 -1.45
CA LYS A 102 10.68 5.15 -0.48
C LYS A 102 10.04 5.21 0.89
N ALA A 103 10.83 5.50 1.91
CA ALA A 103 10.36 5.82 3.25
C ALA A 103 11.16 6.97 3.85
N LEU A 104 10.54 7.76 4.72
CA LEU A 104 11.26 8.70 5.57
C LEU A 104 12.03 7.94 6.67
N PRO A 105 13.12 8.48 7.22
CA PRO A 105 14.01 7.75 8.15
C PRO A 105 13.33 7.18 9.41
N HIS A 106 12.29 7.83 9.90
CA HIS A 106 11.55 7.40 11.09
C HIS A 106 10.26 6.64 10.78
N SER A 107 10.05 6.26 9.52
CA SER A 107 8.88 5.48 9.14
C SER A 107 8.91 4.08 9.72
N ARG A 108 7.72 3.56 10.03
CA ARG A 108 7.53 2.18 10.45
C ARG A 108 6.71 1.42 9.41
N ILE A 109 7.16 0.24 9.10
CA ILE A 109 6.49 -0.64 8.14
C ILE A 109 6.11 -1.95 8.86
N MET A 110 4.92 -2.47 8.59
CA MET A 110 4.48 -3.72 9.22
C MET A 110 3.80 -4.64 8.23
N LEU A 111 4.21 -5.89 8.27
CA LEU A 111 3.59 -6.99 7.55
C LEU A 111 2.93 -7.96 8.53
N HIS A 112 1.80 -8.52 8.17
CA HIS A 112 1.14 -9.61 8.87
C HIS A 112 0.21 -10.39 7.94
N GLN A 113 -0.26 -11.55 8.39
CA GLN A 113 -1.27 -12.30 7.66
C GLN A 113 -2.63 -11.58 7.66
N PRO A 114 -3.52 -11.86 6.67
CA PRO A 114 -4.83 -11.23 6.62
C PRO A 114 -5.64 -11.58 7.87
N LEU A 115 -6.31 -10.57 8.42
CA LEU A 115 -7.27 -10.74 9.48
C LEU A 115 -8.65 -11.00 8.85
N GLY A 116 -9.30 -12.03 9.31
CA GLY A 116 -10.67 -12.35 8.94
C GLY A 116 -11.43 -12.78 10.20
N GLY A 117 -12.60 -12.23 10.41
CA GLY A 117 -13.48 -12.57 11.52
C GLY A 117 -14.85 -12.91 10.98
N ALA A 118 -15.39 -14.05 11.41
CA ALA A 118 -16.78 -14.39 11.19
C ALA A 118 -17.46 -14.32 12.55
N GLY A 119 -18.57 -13.61 12.63
CA GLY A 119 -19.50 -13.71 13.76
C GLY A 119 -20.18 -15.08 13.79
N LEU A 120 -21.34 -15.19 14.41
CA LEU A 120 -22.18 -16.40 14.33
C LEU A 120 -22.58 -16.63 12.87
N MET A 121 -22.17 -17.78 12.31
CA MET A 121 -22.51 -18.19 10.95
C MET A 121 -22.73 -19.72 10.89
N GLN A 122 -23.38 -20.19 9.83
CA GLN A 122 -23.56 -21.60 9.61
C GLN A 122 -22.23 -22.30 9.30
N ALA A 123 -22.08 -23.55 9.65
CA ALA A 123 -20.86 -24.32 9.42
C ALA A 123 -20.39 -24.30 7.95
N ALA A 124 -21.33 -24.42 7.01
CA ALA A 124 -21.02 -24.35 5.59
C ALA A 124 -20.46 -22.98 5.15
N ASP A 125 -21.00 -21.89 5.68
CA ASP A 125 -20.52 -20.53 5.39
C ASP A 125 -19.13 -20.29 5.99
N PHE A 126 -18.87 -20.89 7.16
CA PHE A 126 -17.54 -20.84 7.78
C PHE A 126 -16.48 -21.52 6.90
N GLU A 127 -16.79 -22.69 6.33
CA GLU A 127 -15.88 -23.37 5.40
C GLU A 127 -15.59 -22.53 4.13
N ILE A 128 -16.62 -21.89 3.57
CA ILE A 128 -16.49 -21.01 2.41
C ILE A 128 -15.58 -19.82 2.76
N THR A 129 -15.84 -19.16 3.88
CA THR A 129 -15.07 -18.01 4.36
C THR A 129 -13.61 -18.38 4.63
N ALA A 130 -13.36 -19.54 5.25
CA ALA A 130 -12.01 -20.01 5.51
C ALA A 130 -11.23 -20.29 4.23
N LYS A 131 -11.88 -20.86 3.20
CA LYS A 131 -11.26 -21.08 1.88
C LYS A 131 -10.90 -19.75 1.19
N GLU A 132 -11.79 -18.77 1.24
CA GLU A 132 -11.55 -17.46 0.64
C GLU A 132 -10.43 -16.70 1.38
N LEU A 133 -10.39 -16.76 2.70
CA LEU A 133 -9.31 -16.17 3.49
C LEU A 133 -7.96 -16.83 3.18
N ALA A 134 -7.92 -18.15 3.02
CA ALA A 134 -6.73 -18.87 2.62
C ALA A 134 -6.24 -18.46 1.21
N ARG A 135 -7.17 -18.24 0.28
CA ARG A 135 -6.87 -17.74 -1.07
C ARG A 135 -6.29 -16.34 -1.01
N THR A 136 -6.92 -15.42 -0.28
CA THR A 136 -6.45 -14.05 -0.07
C THR A 136 -5.06 -14.03 0.57
N LYS A 137 -4.82 -14.88 1.59
CA LYS A 137 -3.49 -15.02 2.21
C LYS A 137 -2.43 -15.40 1.17
N LYS A 138 -2.72 -16.38 0.33
CA LYS A 138 -1.79 -16.82 -0.73
C LYS A 138 -1.51 -15.70 -1.73
N GLU A 139 -2.49 -14.92 -2.09
CA GLU A 139 -2.39 -13.80 -3.04
C GLU A 139 -1.51 -12.68 -2.47
N LEU A 140 -1.75 -12.26 -1.23
CA LEU A 140 -0.93 -11.28 -0.52
C LEU A 140 0.52 -11.73 -0.39
N TYR A 141 0.76 -12.97 0.02
CA TYR A 141 2.11 -13.50 0.16
C TYR A 141 2.84 -13.60 -1.18
N SER A 142 2.14 -14.00 -2.25
CA SER A 142 2.70 -14.01 -3.60
C SER A 142 3.08 -12.60 -4.06
N PHE A 143 2.26 -11.60 -3.73
CA PHE A 143 2.55 -10.19 -4.02
C PHE A 143 3.82 -9.72 -3.27
N ILE A 144 3.96 -10.04 -1.97
CA ILE A 144 5.17 -9.73 -1.19
C ILE A 144 6.41 -10.41 -1.81
N CYS A 145 6.32 -11.71 -2.13
CA CYS A 145 7.42 -12.44 -2.77
C CYS A 145 7.89 -11.78 -4.07
N ASN A 146 6.94 -11.41 -4.94
CA ASN A 146 7.23 -10.77 -6.22
C ASN A 146 7.86 -9.38 -6.04
N SER A 147 7.43 -8.63 -5.02
CA SER A 147 7.91 -7.27 -4.77
C SER A 147 9.27 -7.22 -4.09
N THR A 148 9.58 -8.23 -3.24
CA THR A 148 10.78 -8.24 -2.39
C THR A 148 11.85 -9.24 -2.84
N GLY A 149 11.47 -10.27 -3.60
CA GLY A 149 12.34 -11.39 -3.98
C GLY A 149 12.49 -12.44 -2.87
N LYS A 150 11.80 -12.32 -1.74
CA LYS A 150 11.82 -13.32 -0.66
C LYS A 150 11.08 -14.58 -1.07
N SER A 151 11.47 -15.73 -0.50
CA SER A 151 10.76 -16.99 -0.71
C SER A 151 9.40 -16.99 0.00
N TYR A 152 8.46 -17.79 -0.52
CA TYR A 152 7.14 -17.91 0.10
C TYR A 152 7.21 -18.44 1.55
N SER A 153 8.14 -19.36 1.83
CA SER A 153 8.34 -19.88 3.20
C SER A 153 8.78 -18.79 4.15
N GLN A 154 9.74 -17.92 3.74
CA GLN A 154 10.19 -16.80 4.55
C GLN A 154 9.06 -15.82 4.81
N VAL A 155 8.33 -15.38 3.76
CA VAL A 155 7.19 -14.47 3.89
C VAL A 155 6.10 -15.06 4.80
N SER A 156 5.84 -16.38 4.69
CA SER A 156 4.85 -17.05 5.54
C SER A 156 5.24 -17.10 7.01
N GLU A 157 6.54 -17.24 7.30
CA GLU A 157 7.08 -17.21 8.65
C GLU A 157 7.03 -15.80 9.24
N ASP A 158 7.52 -14.81 8.50
CA ASP A 158 7.57 -13.40 8.93
C ASP A 158 6.18 -12.84 9.17
N CYS A 159 5.21 -13.15 8.30
CA CYS A 159 3.84 -12.65 8.40
C CYS A 159 2.95 -13.44 9.35
N ASP A 160 3.46 -14.45 10.07
CA ASP A 160 2.62 -15.22 11.02
C ASP A 160 2.13 -14.36 12.19
N ARG A 161 2.93 -13.35 12.57
CA ARG A 161 2.59 -12.31 13.53
C ARG A 161 2.96 -10.94 12.96
N ASP A 162 2.67 -9.87 13.71
CA ASP A 162 3.04 -8.52 13.32
C ASP A 162 4.57 -8.40 13.18
N TYR A 163 5.04 -8.29 11.95
CA TYR A 163 6.44 -8.14 11.61
C TYR A 163 6.77 -6.68 11.35
N TRP A 164 7.28 -6.02 12.37
CA TRP A 164 7.61 -4.60 12.34
C TRP A 164 9.03 -4.35 11.86
N MET A 165 9.17 -3.37 10.98
CA MET A 165 10.44 -2.93 10.40
C MET A 165 10.57 -1.42 10.52
N ASP A 166 11.80 -0.94 10.76
CA ASP A 166 12.19 0.43 10.47
C ASP A 166 12.51 0.61 8.98
N ALA A 167 12.96 1.83 8.60
CA ALA A 167 13.21 2.12 7.20
C ALA A 167 14.41 1.34 6.62
N GLU A 168 15.48 1.10 7.42
CA GLU A 168 16.63 0.32 6.98
C GLU A 168 16.28 -1.16 6.82
N GLU A 169 15.59 -1.73 7.81
CA GLU A 169 15.10 -3.11 7.76
C GLU A 169 14.15 -3.33 6.57
N ALA A 170 13.25 -2.38 6.30
CA ALA A 170 12.33 -2.45 5.16
C ALA A 170 13.05 -2.38 3.80
N LYS A 171 14.16 -1.64 3.72
CA LYS A 171 15.03 -1.59 2.55
C LYS A 171 15.78 -2.92 2.37
N GLU A 172 16.35 -3.47 3.41
CA GLU A 172 17.04 -4.77 3.38
C GLU A 172 16.08 -5.93 3.05
N TYR A 173 14.84 -5.81 3.52
CA TYR A 173 13.79 -6.78 3.20
C TYR A 173 13.37 -6.68 1.72
N GLY A 174 13.46 -5.50 1.11
CA GLY A 174 13.10 -5.22 -0.28
C GLY A 174 11.71 -4.62 -0.46
N ILE A 175 11.08 -4.15 0.61
CA ILE A 175 9.79 -3.44 0.56
C ILE A 175 9.96 -2.07 -0.07
N ILE A 176 11.04 -1.36 0.29
CA ILE A 176 11.41 -0.08 -0.29
C ILE A 176 12.75 -0.16 -1.01
N ASP A 177 13.01 0.78 -1.89
CA ASP A 177 14.26 0.88 -2.65
C ASP A 177 15.22 1.89 -2.03
N ARG A 178 14.70 2.95 -1.38
CA ARG A 178 15.50 4.04 -0.82
C ARG A 178 14.88 4.64 0.44
N ILE A 179 15.75 5.23 1.28
CA ILE A 179 15.34 6.09 2.39
C ILE A 179 15.57 7.52 1.95
N VAL A 180 14.55 8.38 2.10
CA VAL A 180 14.64 9.79 1.72
C VAL A 180 15.54 10.53 2.68
N THR A 181 16.64 11.10 2.18
CA THR A 181 17.55 11.97 2.95
C THR A 181 17.45 13.41 2.50
N LYS A 182 18.01 14.32 3.29
CA LYS A 182 18.02 15.77 2.97
C LYS A 182 18.76 16.10 1.67
N GLU A 183 19.68 15.24 1.25
CA GLU A 183 20.54 15.43 0.08
C GLU A 183 19.85 15.01 -1.24
N GLU A 184 18.70 14.35 -1.14
CA GLU A 184 17.92 13.83 -2.30
C GLU A 184 16.68 14.69 -2.63
N ARG A 185 16.63 15.95 -2.15
CA ARG A 185 15.55 16.90 -2.42
C ARG A 185 15.85 17.79 -3.62
#